data_131866efabe3bae59bc298552384ea07
#
_entry.id   131866efabe3bae59bc298552384ea07
#
_cell.length_a   1.000
_cell.length_b   1.000
_cell.length_c   1.000
_cell.angle_alpha   90.00
_cell.angle_beta   90.00
_cell.angle_gamma   90.00
#
_symmetry.space_group_name_H-M   'P 1'
#
loop_
_entity.id
_entity.type
_entity.pdbx_description
1 polymer ?
#
loop_
_entity_poly.entity_id
_entity_poly.type
_entity_poly.pdbx_seq_one_letter_code
_entity_poly.pdbx_strand_id
1 'polypeptide(L)'
;VPCMKENRYDDPVFFEKYSQMSRSQQGLAGAGEWEDLQKLLPDFQGKTVLDLGCGYGWHCVYAAEHGAARVTGVDLSEKMLEVARGKTHFPQVEYVHASIEEVDFLPQSFDVVFSSLAIHYLMDFPAFVEKVRGWLKPGGDFVFSVEHPIFTAYGNQDWYYDEQGNILHFPVDRYFYEGQRQAVFLGEDVVKYHRTLTTYLDG
;
A
#
# COMPACT_ATOMS: atom_id res chain seq x y z
N VAL A 1 -8.90 -3.90 23.67
CA VAL A 1 -9.57 -4.63 22.59
C VAL A 1 -8.49 -4.84 21.53
N PRO A 2 -8.17 -6.09 21.13
CA PRO A 2 -7.20 -6.28 20.06
C PRO A 2 -7.73 -5.57 18.81
N CYS A 3 -6.91 -4.72 18.21
CA CYS A 3 -7.20 -4.08 16.93
C CYS A 3 -7.38 -5.22 15.91
N MET A 4 -8.59 -5.38 15.37
CA MET A 4 -8.79 -6.32 14.26
C MET A 4 -8.08 -5.72 13.05
N LYS A 5 -7.02 -6.38 12.60
CA LYS A 5 -6.32 -6.00 11.39
C LYS A 5 -7.24 -6.21 10.19
N GLU A 6 -7.25 -5.24 9.30
CA GLU A 6 -8.03 -5.36 8.07
C GLU A 6 -7.37 -6.37 7.13
N ASN A 7 -7.98 -7.54 7.00
CA ASN A 7 -7.53 -8.61 6.08
C ASN A 7 -8.70 -9.12 5.23
N ARG A 8 -9.37 -8.21 4.53
CA ARG A 8 -10.43 -8.57 3.57
C ARG A 8 -9.88 -9.32 2.35
N TYR A 9 -8.61 -9.17 2.07
CA TYR A 9 -7.94 -9.77 0.91
C TYR A 9 -7.86 -11.31 0.97
N ASP A 10 -8.05 -11.93 2.15
CA ASP A 10 -8.19 -13.39 2.29
C ASP A 10 -9.66 -13.85 2.22
N ASP A 11 -10.64 -12.95 2.22
CA ASP A 11 -12.02 -13.30 1.93
C ASP A 11 -12.17 -13.71 0.45
N PRO A 12 -12.76 -14.88 0.15
CA PRO A 12 -12.84 -15.39 -1.23
C PRO A 12 -13.61 -14.47 -2.19
N VAL A 13 -14.67 -13.82 -1.72
CA VAL A 13 -15.52 -12.95 -2.55
C VAL A 13 -14.77 -11.64 -2.85
N PHE A 14 -14.15 -11.07 -1.83
CA PHE A 14 -13.35 -9.86 -1.99
C PHE A 14 -12.15 -10.11 -2.89
N PHE A 15 -11.43 -11.20 -2.68
CA PHE A 15 -10.28 -11.59 -3.49
C PHE A 15 -10.65 -11.78 -4.96
N GLU A 16 -11.77 -12.44 -5.26
CA GLU A 16 -12.26 -12.59 -6.63
C GLU A 16 -12.55 -11.23 -7.28
N LYS A 17 -13.25 -10.34 -6.59
CA LYS A 17 -13.50 -8.96 -7.08
C LYS A 17 -12.21 -8.20 -7.32
N TYR A 18 -11.25 -8.31 -6.39
CA TYR A 18 -9.94 -7.67 -6.51
C TYR A 18 -9.16 -8.21 -7.72
N SER A 19 -9.24 -9.50 -7.98
CA SER A 19 -8.56 -10.15 -9.12
C SER A 19 -9.01 -9.60 -10.47
N GLN A 20 -10.23 -9.05 -10.56
CA GLN A 20 -10.79 -8.44 -11.78
C GLN A 20 -10.34 -6.99 -11.99
N MET A 21 -9.70 -6.35 -11.03
CA MET A 21 -9.20 -4.98 -11.18
C MET A 21 -8.09 -4.91 -12.24
N SER A 22 -8.01 -3.77 -12.93
CA SER A 22 -6.98 -3.51 -13.94
C SER A 22 -5.57 -3.76 -13.41
N ARG A 23 -5.24 -3.25 -12.20
CA ARG A 23 -3.94 -3.47 -11.55
C ARG A 23 -3.63 -4.94 -11.25
N SER A 24 -4.65 -5.76 -10.99
CA SER A 24 -4.48 -7.18 -10.75
C SER A 24 -4.21 -7.96 -12.03
N GLN A 25 -4.84 -7.57 -13.14
CA GLN A 25 -4.74 -8.24 -14.44
C GLN A 25 -3.57 -7.75 -15.28
N GLN A 26 -3.31 -6.43 -15.28
CA GLN A 26 -2.32 -5.78 -16.13
C GLN A 26 -1.04 -5.36 -15.36
N GLY A 27 -0.99 -5.67 -14.06
CA GLY A 27 0.14 -5.29 -13.21
C GLY A 27 0.30 -3.77 -13.09
N LEU A 28 1.54 -3.32 -13.07
CA LEU A 28 1.86 -1.91 -12.90
C LEU A 28 1.25 -1.02 -13.98
N ALA A 29 1.17 -1.49 -15.22
CA ALA A 29 0.53 -0.73 -16.31
C ALA A 29 -0.97 -0.49 -16.08
N GLY A 30 -1.63 -1.34 -15.29
CA GLY A 30 -3.03 -1.17 -14.89
C GLY A 30 -3.24 -0.37 -13.61
N ALA A 31 -2.17 0.09 -12.96
CA ALA A 31 -2.22 0.91 -11.76
C ALA A 31 -2.18 2.39 -12.12
N GLY A 32 -3.27 3.13 -11.84
CA GLY A 32 -3.42 4.51 -12.29
C GLY A 32 -2.38 5.48 -11.75
N GLU A 33 -1.79 5.18 -10.59
CA GLU A 33 -0.73 5.97 -9.97
C GLU A 33 0.68 5.66 -10.52
N TRP A 34 0.85 4.58 -11.27
CA TRP A 34 2.16 4.05 -11.61
C TRP A 34 3.01 5.01 -12.46
N GLU A 35 2.40 5.67 -13.42
CA GLU A 35 3.11 6.58 -14.32
C GLU A 35 3.83 7.72 -13.58
N ASP A 36 3.26 8.18 -12.45
CA ASP A 36 3.87 9.20 -11.61
C ASP A 36 4.75 8.60 -10.50
N LEU A 37 4.31 7.51 -9.90
CA LEU A 37 5.04 6.86 -8.81
C LEU A 37 6.42 6.35 -9.26
N GLN A 38 6.53 5.75 -10.44
CA GLN A 38 7.81 5.28 -10.97
C GLN A 38 8.87 6.37 -11.12
N LYS A 39 8.47 7.63 -11.34
CA LYS A 39 9.39 8.78 -11.45
C LYS A 39 10.03 9.17 -10.12
N LEU A 40 9.41 8.77 -9.01
CA LEU A 40 9.90 9.01 -7.64
C LEU A 40 10.78 7.88 -7.13
N LEU A 41 10.76 6.72 -7.80
CA LEU A 41 11.56 5.57 -7.37
C LEU A 41 13.05 5.83 -7.61
N PRO A 42 13.92 5.49 -6.64
CA PRO A 42 15.36 5.57 -6.83
C PRO A 42 15.86 4.47 -7.79
N ASP A 43 17.10 4.58 -8.22
CA ASP A 43 17.79 3.47 -8.90
C ASP A 43 17.91 2.26 -7.96
N PHE A 44 17.48 1.09 -8.43
CA PHE A 44 17.52 -0.15 -7.67
C PHE A 44 18.80 -0.96 -7.82
N GLN A 45 19.69 -0.58 -8.74
CA GLN A 45 20.87 -1.36 -9.05
C GLN A 45 21.72 -1.66 -7.80
N GLY A 46 21.85 -2.96 -7.47
CA GLY A 46 22.63 -3.45 -6.33
C GLY A 46 22.01 -3.19 -4.95
N LYS A 47 20.80 -2.63 -4.88
CA LYS A 47 20.14 -2.24 -3.62
C LYS A 47 19.35 -3.38 -2.98
N THR A 48 19.19 -3.29 -1.66
CA THR A 48 18.27 -4.11 -0.87
C THR A 48 16.96 -3.35 -0.69
N VAL A 49 15.86 -3.93 -1.13
CA VAL A 49 14.53 -3.29 -1.21
C VAL A 49 13.52 -4.01 -0.33
N LEU A 50 12.69 -3.25 0.39
CA LEU A 50 11.54 -3.73 1.14
C LEU A 50 10.26 -3.14 0.55
N ASP A 51 9.31 -4.00 0.17
CA ASP A 51 7.96 -3.61 -0.30
C ASP A 51 6.92 -3.99 0.75
N LEU A 52 6.30 -2.99 1.37
CA LEU A 52 5.33 -3.14 2.46
C LEU A 52 3.89 -3.04 1.94
N GLY A 53 3.13 -4.13 2.08
CA GLY A 53 1.83 -4.29 1.45
C GLY A 53 1.98 -4.64 -0.03
N CYS A 54 2.86 -5.61 -0.33
CA CYS A 54 3.29 -5.91 -1.69
C CYS A 54 2.22 -6.54 -2.59
N GLY A 55 1.11 -7.04 -2.02
CA GLY A 55 0.02 -7.65 -2.74
C GLY A 55 0.50 -8.77 -3.69
N TYR A 56 0.23 -8.63 -4.99
CA TYR A 56 0.67 -9.58 -6.04
C TYR A 56 2.17 -9.47 -6.38
N GLY A 57 2.94 -8.66 -5.67
CA GLY A 57 4.40 -8.57 -5.85
C GLY A 57 4.88 -7.84 -7.10
N TRP A 58 4.02 -7.05 -7.75
CA TRP A 58 4.39 -6.34 -8.99
C TRP A 58 5.58 -5.38 -8.82
N HIS A 59 5.65 -4.66 -7.70
CA HIS A 59 6.77 -3.76 -7.41
C HIS A 59 8.03 -4.54 -7.02
N CYS A 60 7.87 -5.69 -6.34
CA CYS A 60 9.00 -6.58 -6.06
C CYS A 60 9.65 -7.10 -7.35
N VAL A 61 8.84 -7.53 -8.32
CA VAL A 61 9.31 -7.96 -9.64
C VAL A 61 9.99 -6.80 -10.35
N TYR A 62 9.36 -5.62 -10.37
CA TYR A 62 9.93 -4.42 -10.98
C TYR A 62 11.31 -4.06 -10.40
N ALA A 63 11.46 -4.06 -9.07
CA ALA A 63 12.73 -3.79 -8.43
C ALA A 63 13.80 -4.82 -8.82
N ALA A 64 13.45 -6.11 -8.89
CA ALA A 64 14.35 -7.18 -9.32
C ALA A 64 14.76 -7.02 -10.79
N GLU A 65 13.83 -6.69 -11.69
CA GLU A 65 14.10 -6.40 -13.11
C GLU A 65 15.03 -5.19 -13.30
N HIS A 66 15.02 -4.25 -12.35
CA HIS A 66 15.88 -3.06 -12.34
C HIS A 66 17.15 -3.24 -11.49
N GLY A 67 17.56 -4.48 -11.26
CA GLY A 67 18.87 -4.80 -10.71
C GLY A 67 18.97 -4.78 -9.19
N ALA A 68 17.87 -4.80 -8.45
CA ALA A 68 17.91 -4.96 -6.99
C ALA A 68 18.64 -6.27 -6.63
N ALA A 69 19.58 -6.18 -5.68
CA ALA A 69 20.34 -7.33 -5.20
C ALA A 69 19.48 -8.27 -4.33
N ARG A 70 18.54 -7.70 -3.59
CA ARG A 70 17.57 -8.43 -2.75
C ARG A 70 16.29 -7.63 -2.65
N VAL A 71 15.17 -8.32 -2.71
CA VAL A 71 13.84 -7.74 -2.52
C VAL A 71 13.07 -8.57 -1.52
N THR A 72 12.50 -7.92 -0.50
CA THR A 72 11.60 -8.55 0.46
C THR A 72 10.22 -7.90 0.32
N GLY A 73 9.21 -8.68 -0.05
CA GLY A 73 7.82 -8.26 -0.08
C GLY A 73 7.08 -8.73 1.19
N VAL A 74 6.36 -7.85 1.84
CA VAL A 74 5.54 -8.16 3.03
C VAL A 74 4.08 -7.92 2.72
N ASP A 75 3.23 -8.89 3.01
CA ASP A 75 1.77 -8.72 2.94
C ASP A 75 1.07 -9.52 4.03
N LEU A 76 -0.09 -9.04 4.47
CA LEU A 76 -0.93 -9.69 5.46
C LEU A 76 -1.77 -10.81 4.86
N SER A 77 -2.02 -10.79 3.56
CA SER A 77 -2.85 -11.78 2.85
C SER A 77 -2.00 -12.91 2.27
N GLU A 78 -2.21 -14.12 2.75
CA GLU A 78 -1.56 -15.29 2.17
C GLU A 78 -2.00 -15.55 0.74
N LYS A 79 -3.26 -15.28 0.39
CA LYS A 79 -3.76 -15.40 -0.99
C LYS A 79 -3.03 -14.47 -1.95
N MET A 80 -2.76 -13.22 -1.53
CA MET A 80 -1.96 -12.29 -2.31
C MET A 80 -0.55 -12.83 -2.53
N LEU A 81 0.07 -13.34 -1.48
CA LEU A 81 1.43 -13.89 -1.53
C LEU A 81 1.52 -15.18 -2.34
N GLU A 82 0.50 -16.03 -2.36
CA GLU A 82 0.45 -17.18 -3.25
C GLU A 82 0.52 -16.77 -4.72
N VAL A 83 -0.23 -15.73 -5.11
CA VAL A 83 -0.16 -15.17 -6.47
C VAL A 83 1.21 -14.55 -6.74
N ALA A 84 1.75 -13.79 -5.78
CA ALA A 84 3.07 -13.18 -5.91
C ALA A 84 4.16 -14.23 -6.14
N ARG A 85 4.20 -15.29 -5.34
CA ARG A 85 5.16 -16.40 -5.48
C ARG A 85 5.01 -17.12 -6.82
N GLY A 86 3.77 -17.33 -7.29
CA GLY A 86 3.49 -17.98 -8.58
C GLY A 86 3.95 -17.18 -9.80
N LYS A 87 4.04 -15.84 -9.68
CA LYS A 87 4.44 -14.93 -10.77
C LYS A 87 5.93 -14.57 -10.73
N THR A 88 6.58 -14.72 -9.59
CA THR A 88 7.97 -14.28 -9.40
C THR A 88 8.94 -15.37 -9.81
N HIS A 89 9.84 -15.04 -10.74
CA HIS A 89 10.88 -15.94 -11.24
C HIS A 89 12.30 -15.45 -10.86
N PHE A 90 12.41 -14.50 -9.94
CA PHE A 90 13.65 -13.91 -9.49
C PHE A 90 14.10 -14.51 -8.15
N PRO A 91 15.23 -15.22 -8.07
CA PRO A 91 15.65 -15.90 -6.85
C PRO A 91 16.02 -14.94 -5.71
N GLN A 92 16.29 -13.67 -6.02
CA GLN A 92 16.59 -12.62 -5.03
C GLN A 92 15.34 -12.01 -4.39
N VAL A 93 14.13 -12.41 -4.83
CA VAL A 93 12.86 -11.93 -4.26
C VAL A 93 12.34 -12.96 -3.26
N GLU A 94 12.05 -12.51 -2.06
CA GLU A 94 11.37 -13.30 -1.02
C GLU A 94 10.09 -12.63 -0.54
N TYR A 95 9.13 -13.42 -0.08
CA TYR A 95 7.85 -12.94 0.45
C TYR A 95 7.63 -13.39 1.88
N VAL A 96 7.25 -12.44 2.73
CA VAL A 96 6.98 -12.63 4.17
C VAL A 96 5.50 -12.40 4.43
N HIS A 97 4.82 -13.42 4.98
CA HIS A 97 3.43 -13.31 5.45
C HIS A 97 3.42 -12.68 6.83
N ALA A 98 3.16 -11.40 6.90
CA ALA A 98 3.10 -10.64 8.15
C ALA A 98 2.30 -9.34 7.96
N SER A 99 1.81 -8.80 9.08
CA SER A 99 1.31 -7.43 9.12
C SER A 99 2.46 -6.44 9.08
N ILE A 100 2.30 -5.34 8.33
CA ILE A 100 3.23 -4.20 8.33
C ILE A 100 3.48 -3.66 9.75
N GLU A 101 2.44 -3.66 10.60
CA GLU A 101 2.54 -3.17 11.98
C GLU A 101 3.36 -4.08 12.90
N GLU A 102 3.39 -5.39 12.62
CA GLU A 102 4.05 -6.41 13.47
C GLU A 102 5.42 -6.84 12.96
N VAL A 103 5.63 -6.79 11.65
CA VAL A 103 6.91 -7.18 11.07
C VAL A 103 8.03 -6.33 11.65
N ASP A 104 9.18 -6.94 11.86
CA ASP A 104 10.39 -6.26 12.29
C ASP A 104 11.61 -6.77 11.53
N PHE A 105 12.57 -5.90 11.33
CA PHE A 105 13.82 -6.18 10.62
C PHE A 105 15.00 -5.63 11.40
N LEU A 106 16.18 -6.13 11.09
CA LEU A 106 17.42 -5.59 11.65
C LEU A 106 17.59 -4.12 11.25
N PRO A 107 18.13 -3.28 12.13
CA PRO A 107 18.41 -1.89 11.80
C PRO A 107 19.29 -1.76 10.55
N GLN A 108 19.06 -0.75 9.77
CA GLN A 108 19.87 -0.39 8.59
C GLN A 108 20.03 -1.55 7.59
N SER A 109 18.95 -2.32 7.37
CA SER A 109 18.94 -3.48 6.47
C SER A 109 18.62 -3.13 5.02
N PHE A 110 17.93 -2.02 4.78
CA PHE A 110 17.40 -1.69 3.47
C PHE A 110 17.93 -0.36 2.93
N ASP A 111 18.21 -0.36 1.64
CA ASP A 111 18.54 0.87 0.90
C ASP A 111 17.27 1.61 0.48
N VAL A 112 16.20 0.87 0.21
CA VAL A 112 14.90 1.41 -0.19
C VAL A 112 13.79 0.69 0.57
N VAL A 113 12.89 1.46 1.16
CA VAL A 113 11.59 0.97 1.64
C VAL A 113 10.51 1.58 0.76
N PHE A 114 9.62 0.73 0.27
CA PHE A 114 8.53 1.11 -0.61
C PHE A 114 7.19 0.66 -0.05
N SER A 115 6.12 1.41 -0.31
CA SER A 115 4.74 1.00 0.00
C SER A 115 3.75 1.68 -0.93
N SER A 116 2.94 0.91 -1.65
CA SER A 116 1.91 1.47 -2.53
C SER A 116 0.52 1.13 -2.04
N LEU A 117 -0.27 2.18 -1.75
CA LEU A 117 -1.69 2.10 -1.38
C LEU A 117 -2.00 1.15 -0.22
N ALA A 118 -1.09 1.01 0.75
CA ALA A 118 -1.26 0.17 1.94
C ALA A 118 -1.28 0.96 3.26
N ILE A 119 -0.57 2.08 3.34
CA ILE A 119 -0.35 2.80 4.61
C ILE A 119 -1.64 3.38 5.22
N HIS A 120 -2.65 3.68 4.42
CA HIS A 120 -3.93 4.17 4.92
C HIS A 120 -4.75 3.12 5.70
N TYR A 121 -4.31 1.86 5.72
CA TYR A 121 -4.86 0.82 6.60
C TYR A 121 -4.19 0.77 7.98
N LEU A 122 -3.06 1.45 8.19
CA LEU A 122 -2.32 1.43 9.45
C LEU A 122 -2.92 2.40 10.46
N MET A 123 -3.07 1.93 11.70
CA MET A 123 -3.61 2.75 12.79
C MET A 123 -2.63 3.81 13.28
N ASP A 124 -1.36 3.46 13.43
CA ASP A 124 -0.32 4.32 13.98
C ASP A 124 0.77 4.63 12.95
N PHE A 125 0.55 5.70 12.20
CA PHE A 125 1.49 6.15 11.15
C PHE A 125 2.83 6.65 11.72
N PRO A 126 2.88 7.47 12.79
CA PRO A 126 4.15 7.87 13.38
C PRO A 126 5.02 6.71 13.85
N ALA A 127 4.43 5.74 14.58
CA ALA A 127 5.17 4.56 15.00
C ALA A 127 5.68 3.73 13.80
N PHE A 128 4.88 3.65 12.74
CA PHE A 128 5.30 2.99 11.49
C PHE A 128 6.49 3.72 10.84
N VAL A 129 6.45 5.05 10.73
CA VAL A 129 7.55 5.84 10.15
C VAL A 129 8.84 5.66 10.94
N GLU A 130 8.77 5.64 12.28
CA GLU A 130 9.95 5.37 13.13
C GLU A 130 10.53 3.97 12.90
N LYS A 131 9.70 2.95 12.68
CA LYS A 131 10.18 1.61 12.30
C LYS A 131 10.91 1.65 10.95
N VAL A 132 10.29 2.24 9.93
CA VAL A 132 10.89 2.38 8.60
C VAL A 132 12.23 3.11 8.66
N ARG A 133 12.29 4.21 9.42
CA ARG A 133 13.53 4.97 9.66
C ARG A 133 14.62 4.10 10.29
N GLY A 134 14.25 3.23 11.24
CA GLY A 134 15.19 2.30 11.86
C GLY A 134 15.73 1.24 10.90
N TRP A 135 14.91 0.76 9.97
CA TRP A 135 15.29 -0.26 8.97
C TRP A 135 16.11 0.29 7.81
N LEU A 136 15.96 1.58 7.49
CA LEU A 136 16.70 2.24 6.42
C LEU A 136 18.17 2.44 6.79
N LYS A 137 19.05 2.16 5.83
CA LYS A 137 20.46 2.58 5.89
C LYS A 137 20.57 4.11 5.84
N PRO A 138 21.65 4.69 6.37
CA PRO A 138 21.92 6.11 6.17
C PRO A 138 21.90 6.50 4.68
N GLY A 139 21.06 7.47 4.33
CA GLY A 139 20.86 7.90 2.94
C GLY A 139 19.93 6.99 2.11
N GLY A 140 19.24 6.05 2.76
CA GLY A 140 18.22 5.24 2.12
C GLY A 140 16.93 6.01 1.87
N ASP A 141 16.12 5.52 0.94
CA ASP A 141 14.90 6.16 0.47
C ASP A 141 13.65 5.47 1.02
N PHE A 142 12.67 6.25 1.48
CA PHE A 142 11.32 5.79 1.74
C PHE A 142 10.36 6.42 0.72
N VAL A 143 9.76 5.59 -0.13
CA VAL A 143 8.79 6.02 -1.16
C VAL A 143 7.46 5.35 -0.92
N PHE A 144 6.38 6.12 -0.88
CA PHE A 144 5.06 5.55 -0.69
C PHE A 144 3.96 6.31 -1.44
N SER A 145 2.87 5.61 -1.71
CA SER A 145 1.62 6.20 -2.15
C SER A 145 0.48 5.85 -1.21
N VAL A 146 -0.44 6.79 -1.04
CA VAL A 146 -1.67 6.62 -0.25
C VAL A 146 -2.86 7.19 -1.00
N GLU A 147 -4.06 6.78 -0.63
CA GLU A 147 -5.24 7.51 -1.05
C GLU A 147 -5.16 8.96 -0.55
N HIS A 148 -5.40 9.92 -1.44
CA HIS A 148 -5.37 11.32 -1.06
C HIS A 148 -6.36 11.60 0.09
N PRO A 149 -5.97 12.37 1.11
CA PRO A 149 -6.81 12.63 2.29
C PRO A 149 -8.22 13.16 2.00
N ILE A 150 -8.45 13.82 0.88
CA ILE A 150 -9.81 14.21 0.49
C ILE A 150 -10.73 13.00 0.29
N PHE A 151 -10.21 11.87 -0.18
CA PHE A 151 -11.00 10.63 -0.37
C PHE A 151 -11.24 9.91 0.95
N THR A 152 -10.31 9.96 1.90
CA THR A 152 -10.47 9.28 3.19
C THR A 152 -11.19 10.13 4.23
N ALA A 153 -11.36 11.42 4.00
CA ALA A 153 -12.02 12.33 4.95
C ALA A 153 -13.48 11.95 5.20
N TYR A 154 -14.21 11.61 4.14
CA TYR A 154 -15.60 11.14 4.20
C TYR A 154 -15.66 9.63 3.92
N GLY A 155 -16.32 8.87 4.80
CA GLY A 155 -16.20 7.41 4.82
C GLY A 155 -16.70 6.68 3.58
N ASN A 156 -17.81 7.13 2.95
CA ASN A 156 -18.38 6.41 1.82
C ASN A 156 -17.56 6.52 0.51
N GLN A 157 -16.69 7.54 0.41
CA GLN A 157 -15.82 7.77 -0.75
C GLN A 157 -16.56 7.83 -2.10
N ASP A 158 -17.79 8.40 -2.10
CA ASP A 158 -18.64 8.49 -3.28
C ASP A 158 -18.78 9.93 -3.77
N TRP A 159 -19.12 10.07 -5.05
CA TRP A 159 -19.37 11.34 -5.70
C TRP A 159 -20.79 11.84 -5.38
N TYR A 160 -20.98 13.13 -5.45
CA TYR A 160 -22.31 13.74 -5.40
C TYR A 160 -22.84 13.92 -6.83
N TYR A 161 -24.07 13.44 -7.06
CA TYR A 161 -24.69 13.41 -8.38
C TYR A 161 -25.94 14.32 -8.43
N ASP A 162 -26.24 14.84 -9.62
CA ASP A 162 -27.54 15.44 -9.88
C ASP A 162 -28.64 14.39 -10.12
N GLU A 163 -29.88 14.85 -10.33
CA GLU A 163 -31.03 13.97 -10.59
C GLU A 163 -30.90 13.15 -11.88
N GLN A 164 -30.04 13.57 -12.80
CA GLN A 164 -29.76 12.92 -14.08
C GLN A 164 -28.56 11.97 -13.99
N GLY A 165 -27.91 11.86 -12.84
CA GLY A 165 -26.74 11.00 -12.62
C GLY A 165 -25.41 11.60 -13.09
N ASN A 166 -25.34 12.91 -13.36
CA ASN A 166 -24.08 13.56 -13.66
C ASN A 166 -23.31 13.88 -12.38
N ILE A 167 -21.99 13.71 -12.40
CA ILE A 167 -21.12 14.07 -11.29
C ILE A 167 -21.10 15.58 -11.12
N LEU A 168 -21.45 16.07 -9.94
CA LEU A 168 -21.37 17.47 -9.57
C LEU A 168 -20.06 17.81 -8.85
N HIS A 169 -19.73 17.06 -7.79
CA HIS A 169 -18.51 17.27 -7.02
C HIS A 169 -18.22 16.05 -6.13
N PHE A 170 -17.00 16.00 -5.58
CA PHE A 170 -16.65 15.05 -4.52
C PHE A 170 -16.83 15.74 -3.16
N PRO A 171 -17.68 15.22 -2.26
CA PRO A 171 -17.91 15.83 -0.95
C PRO A 171 -16.71 15.58 -0.04
N VAL A 172 -16.17 16.64 0.54
CA VAL A 172 -15.12 16.55 1.57
C VAL A 172 -15.69 17.05 2.88
N ASP A 173 -15.79 16.17 3.87
CA ASP A 173 -16.27 16.48 5.20
C ASP A 173 -15.30 15.92 6.24
N ARG A 174 -15.24 16.59 7.41
CA ARG A 174 -14.46 16.14 8.56
C ARG A 174 -12.95 15.92 8.27
N TYR A 175 -12.39 16.69 7.34
CA TYR A 175 -10.98 16.59 6.93
C TYR A 175 -9.98 16.75 8.10
N PHE A 176 -10.29 17.63 9.05
CA PHE A 176 -9.41 17.89 10.19
C PHE A 176 -9.63 16.95 11.39
N TYR A 177 -10.60 16.03 11.28
CA TYR A 177 -10.84 15.01 12.30
C TYR A 177 -10.22 13.69 11.86
N GLU A 178 -9.00 13.48 12.27
CA GLU A 178 -8.25 12.25 11.94
C GLU A 178 -8.80 11.01 12.67
N GLY A 179 -8.41 9.83 12.20
CA GLY A 179 -8.74 8.56 12.81
C GLY A 179 -9.51 7.61 11.91
N GLN A 180 -10.10 6.60 12.53
CA GLN A 180 -10.76 5.51 11.83
C GLN A 180 -11.95 5.98 10.98
N ARG A 181 -12.08 5.38 9.80
CA ARG A 181 -13.21 5.50 8.88
C ARG A 181 -13.69 4.13 8.45
N GLN A 182 -15.01 3.98 8.38
CA GLN A 182 -15.63 2.89 7.61
C GLN A 182 -15.74 3.36 6.17
N ALA A 183 -15.12 2.63 5.25
CA ALA A 183 -15.17 2.91 3.83
C ALA A 183 -15.74 1.70 3.09
N VAL A 184 -16.24 1.91 1.88
CA VAL A 184 -16.68 0.83 1.00
C VAL A 184 -15.66 0.66 -0.12
N PHE A 185 -15.10 -0.53 -0.25
CA PHE A 185 -14.19 -0.88 -1.34
C PHE A 185 -14.61 -2.21 -1.95
N LEU A 186 -14.79 -2.24 -3.26
CA LEU A 186 -15.31 -3.39 -4.02
C LEU A 186 -16.66 -3.91 -3.50
N GLY A 187 -17.48 -3.01 -2.93
CA GLY A 187 -18.78 -3.34 -2.36
C GLY A 187 -18.74 -3.99 -0.98
N GLU A 188 -17.59 -3.99 -0.32
CA GLU A 188 -17.40 -4.52 1.02
C GLU A 188 -16.93 -3.42 1.98
N ASP A 189 -17.33 -3.53 3.24
CA ASP A 189 -16.88 -2.62 4.29
C ASP A 189 -15.39 -2.88 4.62
N VAL A 190 -14.59 -1.82 4.60
CA VAL A 190 -13.18 -1.84 4.98
C VAL A 190 -12.89 -0.73 5.98
N VAL A 191 -11.96 -0.98 6.88
CA VAL A 191 -11.48 0.02 7.83
C VAL A 191 -10.27 0.73 7.25
N LYS A 192 -10.34 2.07 7.18
CA LYS A 192 -9.20 2.93 6.81
C LYS A 192 -8.95 3.95 7.91
N TYR A 193 -7.76 4.51 7.95
CA TYR A 193 -7.40 5.56 8.90
C TYR A 193 -7.12 6.85 8.14
N HIS A 194 -8.04 7.80 8.29
CA HIS A 194 -7.91 9.13 7.72
C HIS A 194 -6.84 9.93 8.47
N ARG A 195 -5.95 10.56 7.72
CA ARG A 195 -4.95 11.53 8.18
C ARG A 195 -4.94 12.71 7.24
N THR A 196 -4.67 13.89 7.77
CA THR A 196 -4.48 15.07 6.92
C THR A 196 -3.19 14.95 6.10
N LEU A 197 -3.09 15.74 5.04
CA LEU A 197 -1.84 15.80 4.26
C LEU A 197 -0.68 16.26 5.15
N THR A 198 -0.93 17.18 6.09
CA THR A 198 0.08 17.65 7.05
C THR A 198 0.65 16.48 7.86
N THR A 199 -0.20 15.60 8.38
CA THR A 199 0.26 14.43 9.16
C THR A 199 1.13 13.49 8.32
N TYR A 200 0.85 13.31 7.03
CA TYR A 200 1.73 12.51 6.15
C TYR A 200 3.07 13.18 5.85
N LEU A 201 3.16 14.51 5.90
CA LEU A 201 4.38 15.26 5.60
C LEU A 201 5.26 15.46 6.83
N ASP A 202 4.68 15.56 8.02
CA ASP A 202 5.35 15.89 9.27
C ASP A 202 5.60 14.65 10.16
N GLY A 203 5.06 13.50 9.80
CA GLY A 203 5.08 12.25 10.56
C GLY A 203 6.36 11.43 10.51
#